data_e2ab15695fe4941c84c1b12ba8be8017
#
_entry.id   e2ab15695fe4941c84c1b12ba8be8017
#
_cell.length_a   1.000
_cell.length_b   1.000
_cell.length_c   1.000
_cell.angle_alpha   90.00
_cell.angle_beta   90.00
_cell.angle_gamma   90.00
#
_symmetry.space_group_name_H-M   'P 1'
#
loop_
_entity.id
_entity.type
_entity.pdbx_description
1 polymer ?
#
loop_
_entity_poly.entity_id
_entity_poly.type
_entity_poly.pdbx_seq_one_letter_code
_entity_poly.pdbx_strand_id
1 'polypeptide(L)'
;MPALTLDALLRNLKKKGAAPDPVYLLHGDEDVLKDEAIRALLDASVGTNRDFNLDVRYAADLTPESFNALVDTPPMLAERRAVVVRGMEYVGKRKSKLRDELGRYLKNPNPTTVLVLVVAAGEELDSEIVRECTAVDLAPLAADRVPRWLQHHASTLGVTLAPDGVDLLLKAVGGDLSTLAQELEKLAALVAGAGRPITAEDVTSLVGVRRGETLSDLVEAAMQRQAARAAQLAGPVLEQAGMSGVKIVSLLGTHLVGTALARVERDRGANPARLPDVVFRQLLAARPYGLRGYKEEAANWSEWSALWSTAELRAALRAALAADVALKTATVSDDRGIVTQLVLGFAKLNRVAA
;
A
#
# COMPACT_ATOMS: atom_id res chain seq x y z
N MET A 1 2.72 -0.98 -25.09
CA MET A 1 1.45 -0.31 -24.72
C MET A 1 1.58 0.26 -23.31
N PRO A 2 0.88 1.34 -22.94
CA PRO A 2 0.87 1.74 -21.53
C PRO A 2 0.26 0.61 -20.68
N ALA A 3 0.81 0.39 -19.49
CA ALA A 3 0.30 -0.61 -18.57
C ALA A 3 -1.15 -0.31 -18.17
N LEU A 4 -1.97 -1.35 -18.02
CA LEU A 4 -3.34 -1.22 -17.54
C LEU A 4 -3.33 -0.89 -16.03
N THR A 5 -4.29 -0.12 -15.57
CA THR A 5 -4.59 -0.03 -14.14
C THR A 5 -5.49 -1.20 -13.71
N LEU A 6 -5.56 -1.51 -12.40
CA LEU A 6 -6.50 -2.52 -11.88
C LEU A 6 -7.95 -2.26 -12.35
N ASP A 7 -8.43 -1.01 -12.24
CA ASP A 7 -9.78 -0.65 -12.68
C ASP A 7 -10.02 -0.91 -14.19
N ALA A 8 -8.99 -0.71 -15.01
CA ALA A 8 -9.08 -0.98 -16.44
C ALA A 8 -9.13 -2.49 -16.72
N LEU A 9 -8.30 -3.27 -16.00
CA LEU A 9 -8.33 -4.74 -16.05
C LEU A 9 -9.71 -5.26 -15.67
N LEU A 10 -10.25 -4.87 -14.50
CA LEU A 10 -11.54 -5.33 -14.00
C LEU A 10 -12.69 -4.95 -14.96
N ARG A 11 -12.65 -3.75 -15.56
CA ARG A 11 -13.64 -3.36 -16.58
C ARG A 11 -13.53 -4.19 -17.86
N ASN A 12 -12.32 -4.53 -18.29
CA ASN A 12 -12.11 -5.34 -19.48
C ASN A 12 -12.62 -6.77 -19.27
N LEU A 13 -12.34 -7.38 -18.12
CA LEU A 13 -12.81 -8.72 -17.79
C LEU A 13 -14.34 -8.83 -17.64
N LYS A 14 -15.01 -7.73 -17.25
CA LYS A 14 -16.49 -7.68 -17.13
C LYS A 14 -17.20 -7.46 -18.47
N LYS A 15 -16.50 -7.15 -19.55
CA LYS A 15 -17.14 -7.00 -20.87
C LYS A 15 -17.69 -8.34 -21.35
N LYS A 16 -18.97 -8.38 -21.70
CA LYS A 16 -19.65 -9.60 -22.17
C LYS A 16 -18.95 -10.17 -23.41
N GLY A 17 -18.50 -11.41 -23.32
CA GLY A 17 -17.81 -12.10 -24.42
C GLY A 17 -16.30 -11.77 -24.56
N ALA A 18 -15.73 -10.97 -23.68
CA ALA A 18 -14.28 -10.75 -23.69
C ALA A 18 -13.56 -11.95 -23.07
N ALA A 19 -12.72 -12.59 -23.85
CA ALA A 19 -11.79 -13.58 -23.33
C ALA A 19 -10.58 -12.87 -22.69
N PRO A 20 -10.03 -13.37 -21.56
CA PRO A 20 -8.77 -12.88 -21.05
C PRO A 20 -7.64 -13.01 -22.07
N ASP A 21 -6.71 -12.07 -22.07
CA ASP A 21 -5.47 -12.19 -22.84
C ASP A 21 -4.67 -13.42 -22.38
N PRO A 22 -3.84 -14.00 -23.24
CA PRO A 22 -3.12 -15.23 -22.89
C PRO A 22 -2.03 -15.01 -21.84
N VAL A 23 -1.46 -13.79 -21.72
CA VAL A 23 -0.39 -13.51 -20.77
C VAL A 23 -0.57 -12.16 -20.12
N TYR A 24 -0.60 -12.15 -18.80
CA TYR A 24 -0.60 -10.95 -17.96
C TYR A 24 0.70 -10.83 -17.17
N LEU A 25 1.15 -9.59 -16.99
CA LEU A 25 2.26 -9.24 -16.13
C LEU A 25 1.77 -8.29 -15.03
N LEU A 26 1.76 -8.74 -13.79
CA LEU A 26 1.39 -7.95 -12.62
C LEU A 26 2.65 -7.40 -11.95
N HIS A 27 2.81 -6.09 -11.94
CA HIS A 27 3.94 -5.39 -11.32
C HIS A 27 3.47 -4.20 -10.48
N GLY A 28 4.34 -3.66 -9.64
CA GLY A 28 4.04 -2.56 -8.69
C GLY A 28 4.21 -3.01 -7.25
N ASP A 29 3.98 -2.10 -6.30
CA ASP A 29 4.34 -2.31 -4.90
C ASP A 29 3.18 -2.80 -4.01
N GLU A 30 1.96 -2.91 -4.56
CA GLU A 30 0.76 -3.28 -3.80
C GLU A 30 0.37 -4.74 -4.00
N ASP A 31 0.79 -5.60 -3.08
CA ASP A 31 0.52 -7.04 -3.16
C ASP A 31 -0.97 -7.37 -3.03
N VAL A 32 -1.72 -6.59 -2.24
CA VAL A 32 -3.19 -6.75 -2.11
C VAL A 32 -3.88 -6.55 -3.46
N LEU A 33 -3.44 -5.55 -4.24
CA LEU A 33 -3.98 -5.31 -5.58
C LEU A 33 -3.55 -6.38 -6.57
N LYS A 34 -2.35 -6.97 -6.42
CA LYS A 34 -1.93 -8.13 -7.22
C LYS A 34 -2.82 -9.33 -6.96
N ASP A 35 -3.11 -9.62 -5.69
CA ASP A 35 -3.99 -10.73 -5.32
C ASP A 35 -5.44 -10.50 -5.78
N GLU A 36 -5.92 -9.25 -5.79
CA GLU A 36 -7.22 -8.89 -6.36
C GLU A 36 -7.25 -9.08 -7.88
N ALA A 37 -6.19 -8.66 -8.60
CA ALA A 37 -6.05 -8.88 -10.03
C ALA A 37 -5.99 -10.38 -10.37
N ILE A 38 -5.22 -11.16 -9.62
CA ILE A 38 -5.15 -12.62 -9.78
C ILE A 38 -6.53 -13.24 -9.61
N ARG A 39 -7.26 -12.91 -8.52
CA ARG A 39 -8.62 -13.43 -8.29
C ARG A 39 -9.55 -13.13 -9.46
N ALA A 40 -9.56 -11.90 -9.95
CA ALA A 40 -10.38 -11.49 -11.08
C ALA A 40 -10.01 -12.23 -12.38
N LEU A 41 -8.72 -12.44 -12.65
CA LEU A 41 -8.25 -13.22 -13.79
C LEU A 41 -8.65 -14.70 -13.69
N LEU A 42 -8.56 -15.29 -12.50
CA LEU A 42 -8.99 -16.67 -12.25
C LEU A 42 -10.50 -16.83 -12.42
N ASP A 43 -11.31 -15.89 -11.91
CA ASP A 43 -12.77 -15.90 -12.11
C ASP A 43 -13.14 -15.84 -13.59
N ALA A 44 -12.43 -15.03 -14.37
CA ALA A 44 -12.69 -14.87 -15.80
C ALA A 44 -12.15 -16.02 -16.67
N SER A 45 -11.15 -16.79 -16.20
CA SER A 45 -10.50 -17.85 -16.98
C SER A 45 -10.97 -19.25 -16.63
N VAL A 46 -11.02 -19.59 -15.34
CA VAL A 46 -11.30 -20.96 -14.85
C VAL A 46 -12.58 -21.05 -14.01
N GLY A 47 -13.12 -19.92 -13.55
CA GLY A 47 -14.37 -19.87 -12.78
C GLY A 47 -14.36 -20.81 -11.57
N THR A 48 -15.34 -21.73 -11.49
CA THR A 48 -15.49 -22.72 -10.42
C THR A 48 -14.58 -23.95 -10.55
N ASN A 49 -13.92 -24.14 -11.72
CA ASN A 49 -13.12 -25.34 -12.02
C ASN A 49 -11.63 -25.15 -11.63
N ARG A 50 -11.34 -24.36 -10.59
CA ARG A 50 -9.97 -24.02 -10.18
C ARG A 50 -9.16 -25.23 -9.75
N ASP A 51 -9.75 -26.18 -9.04
CA ASP A 51 -9.04 -27.33 -8.45
C ASP A 51 -8.27 -28.16 -9.48
N PHE A 52 -8.74 -28.20 -10.72
CA PHE A 52 -8.12 -28.94 -11.81
C PHE A 52 -7.38 -28.08 -12.84
N ASN A 53 -7.60 -26.75 -12.81
CA ASN A 53 -7.14 -25.85 -13.87
C ASN A 53 -6.31 -24.67 -13.36
N LEU A 54 -5.88 -24.69 -12.09
CA LEU A 54 -5.01 -23.68 -11.52
C LEU A 54 -3.71 -24.30 -11.04
N ASP A 55 -2.60 -23.80 -11.56
CA ASP A 55 -1.27 -24.02 -11.00
C ASP A 55 -0.65 -22.72 -10.50
N VAL A 56 -0.11 -22.76 -9.30
CA VAL A 56 0.65 -21.64 -8.71
C VAL A 56 2.07 -22.15 -8.44
N ARG A 57 3.07 -21.45 -8.98
CA ARG A 57 4.49 -21.80 -8.84
C ARG A 57 5.33 -20.55 -8.57
N TYR A 58 6.52 -20.77 -8.02
CA TYR A 58 7.53 -19.73 -7.92
C TYR A 58 8.54 -19.90 -9.04
N ALA A 59 8.98 -18.79 -9.63
CA ALA A 59 9.93 -18.79 -10.75
C ALA A 59 11.27 -19.46 -10.38
N ALA A 60 11.68 -19.34 -9.11
CA ALA A 60 12.90 -19.94 -8.59
C ALA A 60 12.87 -21.49 -8.61
N ASP A 61 11.69 -22.11 -8.59
CA ASP A 61 11.50 -23.56 -8.54
C ASP A 61 11.26 -24.15 -9.93
N LEU A 62 11.18 -23.31 -10.98
CA LEU A 62 10.90 -23.76 -12.33
C LEU A 62 12.18 -24.06 -13.13
N THR A 63 12.18 -25.22 -13.78
CA THR A 63 13.08 -25.50 -14.91
C THR A 63 12.37 -25.18 -16.25
N PRO A 64 13.10 -25.03 -17.37
CA PRO A 64 12.50 -24.87 -18.68
C PRO A 64 11.47 -25.97 -19.02
N GLU A 65 11.80 -27.21 -18.70
CA GLU A 65 10.97 -28.37 -18.96
C GLU A 65 9.69 -28.36 -18.15
N SER A 66 9.79 -28.01 -16.84
CA SER A 66 8.62 -27.92 -15.96
C SER A 66 7.73 -26.73 -16.34
N PHE A 67 8.31 -25.62 -16.77
CA PHE A 67 7.55 -24.47 -17.29
C PHE A 67 6.70 -24.86 -18.50
N ASN A 68 7.34 -25.50 -19.52
CA ASN A 68 6.63 -25.95 -20.70
C ASN A 68 5.51 -26.95 -20.37
N ALA A 69 5.79 -27.91 -19.51
CA ALA A 69 4.78 -28.87 -19.08
C ALA A 69 3.56 -28.16 -18.42
N LEU A 70 3.77 -27.08 -17.64
CA LEU A 70 2.70 -26.32 -17.04
C LEU A 70 1.85 -25.55 -18.04
N VAL A 71 2.49 -24.82 -18.99
CA VAL A 71 1.76 -23.95 -19.91
C VAL A 71 1.15 -24.69 -21.10
N ASP A 72 1.65 -25.90 -21.42
CA ASP A 72 1.15 -26.74 -22.51
C ASP A 72 0.12 -27.79 -22.05
N THR A 73 -0.07 -27.99 -20.73
CA THR A 73 -1.08 -28.90 -20.22
C THR A 73 -2.46 -28.41 -20.62
N PRO A 74 -3.32 -29.23 -21.28
CA PRO A 74 -4.66 -28.83 -21.65
C PRO A 74 -5.56 -28.63 -20.41
N PRO A 75 -6.59 -27.76 -20.50
CA PRO A 75 -7.56 -27.60 -19.43
C PRO A 75 -8.42 -28.86 -19.25
N MET A 76 -8.86 -29.12 -18.00
CA MET A 76 -9.71 -30.22 -17.65
C MET A 76 -11.13 -29.71 -17.34
N LEU A 77 -12.13 -30.16 -18.11
CA LEU A 77 -13.55 -29.78 -17.94
C LEU A 77 -13.79 -28.25 -17.95
N ALA A 78 -12.91 -27.48 -18.61
CA ALA A 78 -12.99 -26.03 -18.74
C ALA A 78 -12.47 -25.61 -20.12
N GLU A 79 -12.81 -24.40 -20.56
CA GLU A 79 -12.29 -23.84 -21.82
C GLU A 79 -10.82 -23.42 -21.69
N ARG A 80 -10.40 -23.05 -20.48
CA ARG A 80 -9.06 -22.55 -20.18
C ARG A 80 -8.56 -23.04 -18.84
N ARG A 81 -7.24 -22.99 -18.71
CA ARG A 81 -6.53 -23.13 -17.43
C ARG A 81 -5.79 -21.84 -17.10
N ALA A 82 -5.40 -21.69 -15.85
CA ALA A 82 -4.59 -20.60 -15.36
C ALA A 82 -3.28 -21.11 -14.76
N VAL A 83 -2.17 -20.45 -15.08
CA VAL A 83 -0.86 -20.68 -14.48
C VAL A 83 -0.38 -19.36 -13.89
N VAL A 84 -0.17 -19.32 -12.57
CA VAL A 84 0.34 -18.15 -11.86
C VAL A 84 1.79 -18.41 -11.48
N VAL A 85 2.71 -17.60 -11.98
CA VAL A 85 4.14 -17.68 -11.66
C VAL A 85 4.54 -16.44 -10.86
N ARG A 86 4.86 -16.64 -9.57
CA ARG A 86 5.33 -15.59 -8.66
C ARG A 86 6.85 -15.52 -8.65
N GLY A 87 7.41 -14.36 -8.24
CA GLY A 87 8.86 -14.20 -8.10
C GLY A 87 9.58 -14.06 -9.43
N MET A 88 8.96 -13.39 -10.40
CA MET A 88 9.49 -13.24 -11.76
C MET A 88 10.78 -12.42 -11.83
N GLU A 89 11.12 -11.66 -10.81
CA GLU A 89 12.40 -10.95 -10.67
C GLU A 89 13.62 -11.90 -10.72
N TYR A 90 13.45 -13.17 -10.35
CA TYR A 90 14.50 -14.19 -10.47
C TYR A 90 14.85 -14.53 -11.93
N VAL A 91 13.90 -14.34 -12.85
CA VAL A 91 14.09 -14.62 -14.28
C VAL A 91 14.62 -13.41 -15.01
N GLY A 92 14.24 -12.18 -14.58
CA GLY A 92 14.50 -10.95 -15.32
C GLY A 92 15.95 -10.46 -15.33
N LYS A 93 16.73 -10.74 -14.27
CA LYS A 93 18.07 -10.12 -14.06
C LYS A 93 19.25 -10.92 -14.65
N ARG A 94 19.08 -12.15 -15.08
CA ARG A 94 20.15 -13.00 -15.60
C ARG A 94 19.72 -13.76 -16.85
N LYS A 95 20.60 -13.90 -17.82
CA LYS A 95 20.41 -14.85 -18.93
C LYS A 95 20.31 -16.25 -18.32
N SER A 96 19.14 -16.86 -18.42
CA SER A 96 18.87 -18.20 -17.93
C SER A 96 18.08 -18.97 -18.99
N LYS A 97 18.23 -20.29 -18.99
CA LYS A 97 17.46 -21.16 -19.90
C LYS A 97 15.95 -20.95 -19.75
N LEU A 98 15.49 -20.72 -18.51
CA LEU A 98 14.06 -20.42 -18.23
C LEU A 98 13.63 -19.11 -18.88
N ARG A 99 14.48 -18.06 -18.86
CA ARG A 99 14.18 -16.78 -19.54
C ARG A 99 14.06 -16.96 -21.07
N ASP A 100 14.97 -17.73 -21.65
CA ASP A 100 14.93 -17.99 -23.09
C ASP A 100 13.67 -18.78 -23.48
N GLU A 101 13.24 -19.72 -22.63
CA GLU A 101 12.00 -20.50 -22.81
C GLU A 101 10.78 -19.62 -22.68
N LEU A 102 10.70 -18.80 -21.62
CA LEU A 102 9.64 -17.82 -21.46
C LEU A 102 9.55 -16.89 -22.67
N GLY A 103 10.68 -16.36 -23.17
CA GLY A 103 10.72 -15.51 -24.35
C GLY A 103 10.23 -16.20 -25.62
N ARG A 104 10.42 -17.51 -25.76
CA ARG A 104 9.83 -18.32 -26.85
C ARG A 104 8.32 -18.47 -26.70
N TYR A 105 7.86 -18.81 -25.50
CA TYR A 105 6.43 -18.97 -25.20
C TYR A 105 5.64 -17.67 -25.43
N LEU A 106 6.18 -16.51 -25.01
CA LEU A 106 5.52 -15.21 -25.15
C LEU A 106 5.24 -14.82 -26.61
N LYS A 107 6.03 -15.31 -27.56
CA LYS A 107 5.81 -15.06 -29.00
C LYS A 107 4.65 -15.84 -29.58
N ASN A 108 4.30 -16.97 -29.00
CA ASN A 108 3.19 -17.82 -29.45
C ASN A 108 2.56 -18.53 -28.24
N PRO A 109 1.86 -17.78 -27.35
CA PRO A 109 1.30 -18.35 -26.14
C PRO A 109 0.15 -19.31 -26.45
N ASN A 110 0.02 -20.37 -25.64
CA ASN A 110 -1.07 -21.33 -25.74
C ASN A 110 -2.42 -20.62 -25.49
N PRO A 111 -3.37 -20.62 -26.45
CA PRO A 111 -4.63 -19.91 -26.34
C PRO A 111 -5.58 -20.47 -25.27
N THR A 112 -5.36 -21.70 -24.81
CA THR A 112 -6.14 -22.33 -23.73
C THR A 112 -5.54 -22.12 -22.34
N THR A 113 -4.38 -21.43 -22.24
CA THR A 113 -3.72 -21.13 -20.98
C THR A 113 -3.69 -19.62 -20.74
N VAL A 114 -4.11 -19.17 -19.56
CA VAL A 114 -3.91 -17.80 -19.08
C VAL A 114 -2.71 -17.82 -18.14
N LEU A 115 -1.58 -17.29 -18.61
CA LEU A 115 -0.36 -17.17 -17.82
C LEU A 115 -0.34 -15.84 -17.10
N VAL A 116 -0.19 -15.85 -15.77
CA VAL A 116 -0.11 -14.67 -14.92
C VAL A 116 1.27 -14.61 -14.29
N LEU A 117 2.09 -13.68 -14.73
CA LEU A 117 3.44 -13.43 -14.23
C LEU A 117 3.38 -12.35 -13.14
N VAL A 118 3.94 -12.62 -11.96
CA VAL A 118 3.89 -11.71 -10.80
C VAL A 118 5.28 -11.33 -10.36
N VAL A 119 5.57 -10.03 -10.33
CA VAL A 119 6.82 -9.44 -9.88
C VAL A 119 6.69 -8.99 -8.43
N ALA A 120 7.72 -9.19 -7.61
CA ALA A 120 7.75 -8.69 -6.24
C ALA A 120 7.75 -7.15 -6.18
N ALA A 121 7.35 -6.60 -5.04
CA ALA A 121 7.40 -5.16 -4.79
C ALA A 121 8.83 -4.62 -4.90
N GLY A 122 8.99 -3.42 -5.46
CA GLY A 122 10.30 -2.76 -5.64
C GLY A 122 11.19 -3.38 -6.73
N GLU A 123 10.71 -4.39 -7.44
CA GLU A 123 11.48 -5.06 -8.49
C GLU A 123 10.95 -4.72 -9.88
N GLU A 124 11.85 -4.62 -10.84
CA GLU A 124 11.53 -4.36 -12.25
C GLU A 124 11.80 -5.58 -13.10
N LEU A 125 10.97 -5.79 -14.11
CA LEU A 125 11.17 -6.80 -15.15
C LEU A 125 11.86 -6.23 -16.39
N ASP A 126 12.50 -7.15 -17.13
CA ASP A 126 13.10 -6.86 -18.41
C ASP A 126 12.07 -6.29 -19.40
N SER A 127 12.43 -5.20 -20.05
CA SER A 127 11.58 -4.50 -21.01
C SER A 127 11.13 -5.37 -22.19
N GLU A 128 11.86 -6.43 -22.55
CA GLU A 128 11.48 -7.36 -23.61
C GLU A 128 10.28 -8.21 -23.18
N ILE A 129 10.30 -8.73 -21.93
CA ILE A 129 9.17 -9.50 -21.36
C ILE A 129 7.93 -8.59 -21.23
N VAL A 130 8.12 -7.37 -20.73
CA VAL A 130 7.02 -6.40 -20.56
C VAL A 130 6.29 -6.10 -21.87
N ARG A 131 7.00 -6.04 -23.01
CA ARG A 131 6.38 -5.72 -24.30
C ARG A 131 5.47 -6.80 -24.86
N GLU A 132 5.73 -8.05 -24.51
CA GLU A 132 5.00 -9.22 -25.02
C GLU A 132 3.81 -9.60 -24.12
N CYS A 133 3.61 -8.89 -23.00
CA CYS A 133 2.57 -9.18 -22.01
C CYS A 133 1.55 -8.04 -21.92
N THR A 134 0.35 -8.36 -21.50
CA THR A 134 -0.60 -7.37 -20.98
C THR A 134 -0.15 -6.93 -19.59
N ALA A 135 0.62 -5.85 -19.50
CA ALA A 135 1.15 -5.34 -18.26
C ALA A 135 0.06 -4.62 -17.46
N VAL A 136 -0.01 -4.91 -16.16
CA VAL A 136 -0.93 -4.27 -15.19
C VAL A 136 -0.08 -3.60 -14.11
N ASP A 137 -0.21 -2.28 -14.01
CA ASP A 137 0.46 -1.47 -12.99
C ASP A 137 -0.38 -1.44 -11.71
N LEU A 138 0.17 -2.02 -10.67
CA LEU A 138 -0.42 -2.15 -9.34
C LEU A 138 0.40 -1.35 -8.31
N ALA A 139 0.76 -0.14 -8.72
CA ALA A 139 1.38 0.85 -7.85
C ALA A 139 0.43 1.25 -6.70
N PRO A 140 0.97 1.82 -5.59
CA PRO A 140 0.19 2.31 -4.48
C PRO A 140 -0.96 3.21 -4.93
N LEU A 141 -2.14 3.01 -4.33
CA LEU A 141 -3.29 3.86 -4.63
C LEU A 141 -3.03 5.29 -4.14
N ALA A 142 -3.42 6.27 -4.97
CA ALA A 142 -3.56 7.63 -4.49
C ALA A 142 -4.55 7.65 -3.32
N ALA A 143 -4.26 8.43 -2.30
CA ALA A 143 -4.94 8.33 -1.01
C ALA A 143 -6.44 8.68 -1.08
N ASP A 144 -6.85 9.54 -2.03
CA ASP A 144 -8.26 9.81 -2.33
C ASP A 144 -9.02 8.59 -2.90
N ARG A 145 -8.29 7.57 -3.38
CA ARG A 145 -8.84 6.31 -3.90
C ARG A 145 -8.98 5.22 -2.84
N VAL A 146 -8.24 5.31 -1.74
CA VAL A 146 -8.25 4.30 -0.67
C VAL A 146 -9.64 4.10 -0.05
N PRO A 147 -10.43 5.16 0.26
CA PRO A 147 -11.79 4.98 0.80
C PRO A 147 -12.70 4.20 -0.15
N ARG A 148 -12.60 4.47 -1.46
CA ARG A 148 -13.39 3.76 -2.47
C ARG A 148 -12.95 2.31 -2.62
N TRP A 149 -11.65 2.06 -2.59
CA TRP A 149 -11.12 0.70 -2.59
C TRP A 149 -11.59 -0.08 -1.36
N LEU A 150 -11.56 0.53 -0.17
CA LEU A 150 -12.01 -0.10 1.07
C LEU A 150 -13.49 -0.50 1.00
N GLN A 151 -14.36 0.35 0.46
CA GLN A 151 -15.77 0.03 0.23
C GLN A 151 -15.95 -1.11 -0.79
N HIS A 152 -15.16 -1.11 -1.86
CA HIS A 152 -15.17 -2.17 -2.85
C HIS A 152 -14.71 -3.49 -2.23
N HIS A 153 -13.60 -3.48 -1.47
CA HIS A 153 -13.09 -4.66 -0.80
C HIS A 153 -14.09 -5.23 0.22
N ALA A 154 -14.78 -4.38 0.98
CA ALA A 154 -15.88 -4.79 1.87
C ALA A 154 -16.99 -5.52 1.08
N SER A 155 -17.36 -5.01 -0.08
CA SER A 155 -18.40 -5.65 -0.91
C SER A 155 -17.98 -7.05 -1.42
N THR A 156 -16.68 -7.28 -1.66
CA THR A 156 -16.17 -8.62 -2.03
C THR A 156 -16.21 -9.61 -0.87
N LEU A 157 -16.19 -9.12 0.37
CA LEU A 157 -16.37 -9.90 1.60
C LEU A 157 -17.86 -10.08 1.99
N GLY A 158 -18.80 -9.56 1.17
CA GLY A 158 -20.23 -9.65 1.41
C GLY A 158 -20.75 -8.72 2.52
N VAL A 159 -19.98 -7.69 2.89
CA VAL A 159 -20.33 -6.70 3.91
C VAL A 159 -20.33 -5.28 3.36
N THR A 160 -20.91 -4.34 4.12
CA THR A 160 -20.88 -2.91 3.83
C THR A 160 -20.26 -2.15 4.99
N LEU A 161 -19.60 -1.02 4.71
CA LEU A 161 -19.08 -0.10 5.70
C LEU A 161 -19.93 1.17 5.76
N ALA A 162 -20.31 1.57 6.97
CA ALA A 162 -20.88 2.89 7.20
C ALA A 162 -19.79 3.98 7.02
N PRO A 163 -20.16 5.20 6.62
CA PRO A 163 -19.18 6.28 6.38
C PRO A 163 -18.28 6.58 7.59
N ASP A 164 -18.83 6.54 8.79
CA ASP A 164 -18.09 6.76 10.04
C ASP A 164 -17.13 5.60 10.36
N GLY A 165 -17.46 4.38 9.96
CA GLY A 165 -16.58 3.20 10.05
C GLY A 165 -15.40 3.31 9.08
N VAL A 166 -15.64 3.75 7.84
CA VAL A 166 -14.58 4.04 6.87
C VAL A 166 -13.61 5.10 7.41
N ASP A 167 -14.16 6.23 7.90
CA ASP A 167 -13.34 7.34 8.39
C ASP A 167 -12.48 6.93 9.60
N LEU A 168 -13.06 6.21 10.57
CA LEU A 168 -12.33 5.76 11.73
C LEU A 168 -11.26 4.72 11.38
N LEU A 169 -11.58 3.75 10.51
CA LEU A 169 -10.63 2.72 10.10
C LEU A 169 -9.42 3.33 9.37
N LEU A 170 -9.67 4.28 8.46
CA LEU A 170 -8.59 5.01 7.78
C LEU A 170 -7.76 5.87 8.73
N LYS A 171 -8.38 6.50 9.73
CA LYS A 171 -7.66 7.25 10.77
C LYS A 171 -6.81 6.36 11.66
N ALA A 172 -7.26 5.16 11.93
CA ALA A 172 -6.58 4.19 12.77
C ALA A 172 -5.36 3.57 12.07
N VAL A 173 -5.58 3.06 10.88
CA VAL A 173 -4.63 2.21 10.15
C VAL A 173 -3.74 3.02 9.19
N GLY A 174 -4.26 4.13 8.66
CA GLY A 174 -3.63 4.88 7.57
C GLY A 174 -4.00 4.33 6.20
N GLY A 175 -3.11 4.56 5.20
CA GLY A 175 -3.34 4.17 3.80
C GLY A 175 -2.76 2.81 3.41
N ASP A 176 -2.27 2.01 4.36
CA ASP A 176 -1.70 0.67 4.11
C ASP A 176 -2.79 -0.33 3.76
N LEU A 177 -2.88 -0.71 2.47
CA LEU A 177 -3.96 -1.58 1.98
C LEU A 177 -3.91 -2.98 2.59
N SER A 178 -2.73 -3.52 2.90
CA SER A 178 -2.58 -4.84 3.49
C SER A 178 -3.14 -4.88 4.90
N THR A 179 -2.82 -3.89 5.71
CA THR A 179 -3.38 -3.76 7.06
C THR A 179 -4.88 -3.47 7.02
N LEU A 180 -5.34 -2.58 6.12
CA LEU A 180 -6.77 -2.29 5.93
C LEU A 180 -7.56 -3.54 5.54
N ALA A 181 -7.03 -4.38 4.63
CA ALA A 181 -7.67 -5.64 4.24
C ALA A 181 -7.80 -6.59 5.42
N GLN A 182 -6.73 -6.79 6.20
CA GLN A 182 -6.74 -7.67 7.37
C GLN A 182 -7.73 -7.20 8.45
N GLU A 183 -7.75 -5.89 8.75
CA GLU A 183 -8.71 -5.35 9.73
C GLU A 183 -10.15 -5.49 9.22
N LEU A 184 -10.37 -5.26 7.93
CA LEU A 184 -11.68 -5.40 7.31
C LEU A 184 -12.18 -6.86 7.30
N GLU A 185 -11.31 -7.83 7.06
CA GLU A 185 -11.65 -9.26 7.15
C GLU A 185 -12.12 -9.64 8.58
N LYS A 186 -11.43 -9.14 9.60
CA LYS A 186 -11.82 -9.35 11.00
C LYS A 186 -13.18 -8.70 11.32
N LEU A 187 -13.38 -7.46 10.85
CA LEU A 187 -14.64 -6.74 11.00
C LEU A 187 -15.78 -7.42 10.24
N ALA A 188 -15.52 -7.95 9.05
CA ALA A 188 -16.51 -8.71 8.28
C ALA A 188 -16.93 -9.98 9.03
N ALA A 189 -15.98 -10.70 9.63
CA ALA A 189 -16.27 -11.87 10.46
C ALA A 189 -17.13 -11.50 11.70
N LEU A 190 -16.89 -10.33 12.31
CA LEU A 190 -17.66 -9.85 13.47
C LEU A 190 -19.14 -9.61 13.11
N VAL A 191 -19.43 -9.06 11.94
CA VAL A 191 -20.80 -8.75 11.49
C VAL A 191 -21.41 -9.84 10.62
N ALA A 192 -20.76 -10.99 10.46
CA ALA A 192 -21.23 -12.07 9.63
C ALA A 192 -22.63 -12.53 10.09
N GLY A 193 -23.59 -12.54 9.14
CA GLY A 193 -24.98 -12.90 9.42
C GLY A 193 -25.83 -11.83 10.12
N ALA A 194 -25.26 -10.67 10.52
CA ALA A 194 -26.01 -9.61 11.21
C ALA A 194 -26.85 -8.74 10.25
N GLY A 195 -26.59 -8.78 8.93
CA GLY A 195 -27.34 -8.02 7.91
C GLY A 195 -27.24 -6.48 8.05
N ARG A 196 -26.25 -5.98 8.78
CA ARG A 196 -26.01 -4.55 9.01
C ARG A 196 -24.63 -4.11 8.55
N PRO A 197 -24.43 -2.80 8.29
CA PRO A 197 -23.11 -2.29 7.98
C PRO A 197 -22.16 -2.32 9.18
N ILE A 198 -20.85 -2.35 8.89
CA ILE A 198 -19.78 -2.14 9.87
C ILE A 198 -19.77 -0.66 10.23
N THR A 199 -19.84 -0.34 11.53
CA THR A 199 -19.89 1.03 12.06
C THR A 199 -18.57 1.42 12.76
N ALA A 200 -18.43 2.69 13.13
CA ALA A 200 -17.30 3.14 13.96
C ALA A 200 -17.23 2.43 15.32
N GLU A 201 -18.38 1.98 15.87
CA GLU A 201 -18.42 1.21 17.12
C GLU A 201 -17.77 -0.17 16.95
N ASP A 202 -18.03 -0.86 15.84
CA ASP A 202 -17.38 -2.13 15.51
C ASP A 202 -15.87 -1.96 15.37
N VAL A 203 -15.43 -0.91 14.66
CA VAL A 203 -14.01 -0.55 14.54
C VAL A 203 -13.40 -0.29 15.91
N THR A 204 -14.07 0.49 16.76
CA THR A 204 -13.60 0.77 18.13
C THR A 204 -13.44 -0.51 18.96
N SER A 205 -14.39 -1.43 18.84
CA SER A 205 -14.41 -2.65 19.66
C SER A 205 -13.34 -3.65 19.24
N LEU A 206 -13.07 -3.77 17.94
CA LEU A 206 -12.17 -4.81 17.39
C LEU A 206 -10.74 -4.30 17.15
N VAL A 207 -10.60 -3.11 16.57
CA VAL A 207 -9.29 -2.51 16.27
C VAL A 207 -8.69 -1.81 17.49
N GLY A 208 -9.48 -1.62 18.56
CA GLY A 208 -9.03 -1.00 19.80
C GLY A 208 -8.78 0.50 19.69
N VAL A 209 -9.32 1.14 18.66
CA VAL A 209 -9.09 2.56 18.37
C VAL A 209 -10.26 3.41 18.84
N ARG A 210 -9.96 4.42 19.64
CA ARG A 210 -10.95 5.42 20.05
C ARG A 210 -10.81 6.68 19.21
N ARG A 211 -11.91 7.41 19.00
CA ARG A 211 -11.85 8.75 18.40
C ARG A 211 -10.95 9.65 19.25
N GLY A 212 -10.02 10.34 18.63
CA GLY A 212 -9.03 11.20 19.30
C GLY A 212 -7.78 10.48 19.81
N GLU A 213 -7.69 9.14 19.64
CA GLU A 213 -6.52 8.32 20.01
C GLU A 213 -5.95 7.56 18.80
N THR A 214 -6.07 8.13 17.61
CA THR A 214 -5.58 7.51 16.37
C THR A 214 -4.12 7.84 16.09
N LEU A 215 -3.50 7.06 15.21
CA LEU A 215 -2.15 7.38 14.68
C LEU A 215 -2.08 8.80 14.10
N SER A 216 -3.16 9.24 13.43
CA SER A 216 -3.23 10.61 12.92
C SER A 216 -3.29 11.66 13.98
N ASP A 217 -4.04 11.42 15.08
CA ASP A 217 -4.11 12.36 16.19
C ASP A 217 -2.73 12.52 16.85
N LEU A 218 -1.96 11.41 16.95
CA LEU A 218 -0.58 11.46 17.46
C LEU A 218 0.33 12.29 16.55
N VAL A 219 0.28 12.03 15.24
CA VAL A 219 1.09 12.76 14.25
C VAL A 219 0.72 14.24 14.25
N GLU A 220 -0.56 14.57 14.21
CA GLU A 220 -1.05 15.94 14.25
C GLU A 220 -0.59 16.65 15.51
N ALA A 221 -0.76 16.05 16.69
CA ALA A 221 -0.30 16.62 17.95
C ALA A 221 1.22 16.87 17.98
N ALA A 222 2.00 15.92 17.42
CA ALA A 222 3.45 16.06 17.34
C ALA A 222 3.86 17.20 16.40
N MET A 223 3.26 17.29 15.21
CA MET A 223 3.57 18.30 14.20
C MET A 223 3.08 19.70 14.59
N GLN A 224 1.96 19.79 15.31
CA GLN A 224 1.45 21.02 15.93
C GLN A 224 2.21 21.41 17.22
N ARG A 225 3.27 20.66 17.59
CA ARG A 225 4.11 20.90 18.78
C ARG A 225 3.38 20.75 20.12
N GLN A 226 2.27 20.02 20.14
CA GLN A 226 1.52 19.66 21.33
C GLN A 226 2.14 18.43 22.03
N ALA A 227 3.40 18.57 22.48
CA ALA A 227 4.22 17.44 22.90
C ALA A 227 3.61 16.63 24.06
N ALA A 228 2.93 17.28 25.01
CA ALA A 228 2.25 16.59 26.11
C ALA A 228 1.14 15.67 25.57
N ARG A 229 0.31 16.17 24.65
CA ARG A 229 -0.75 15.40 24.01
C ARG A 229 -0.16 14.26 23.16
N ALA A 230 0.86 14.53 22.35
CA ALA A 230 1.53 13.50 21.55
C ALA A 230 2.12 12.39 22.44
N ALA A 231 2.72 12.72 23.57
CA ALA A 231 3.25 11.76 24.53
C ALA A 231 2.14 10.91 25.19
N GLN A 232 0.99 11.51 25.51
CA GLN A 232 -0.17 10.79 26.03
C GLN A 232 -0.75 9.79 25.02
N LEU A 233 -0.71 10.13 23.73
CA LEU A 233 -1.22 9.28 22.65
C LEU A 233 -0.28 8.11 22.29
N ALA A 234 1.02 8.18 22.63
CA ALA A 234 2.00 7.17 22.25
C ALA A 234 1.62 5.76 22.75
N GLY A 235 1.18 5.62 24.01
CA GLY A 235 0.75 4.34 24.55
C GLY A 235 -0.49 3.77 23.86
N PRO A 236 -1.63 4.49 23.90
CA PRO A 236 -2.86 4.05 23.24
C PRO A 236 -2.72 3.70 21.76
N VAL A 237 -1.88 4.47 21.02
CA VAL A 237 -1.63 4.18 19.60
C VAL A 237 -0.79 2.92 19.42
N LEU A 238 0.21 2.67 20.25
CA LEU A 238 1.02 1.46 20.18
C LEU A 238 0.26 0.17 20.56
N GLU A 239 -0.80 0.29 21.35
CA GLU A 239 -1.67 -0.84 21.73
C GLU A 239 -2.64 -1.24 20.60
N GLN A 240 -2.75 -0.43 19.54
CA GLN A 240 -3.63 -0.73 18.40
C GLN A 240 -3.04 -1.84 17.52
N ALA A 241 -3.93 -2.63 16.93
CA ALA A 241 -3.53 -3.71 16.04
C ALA A 241 -2.67 -3.22 14.86
N GLY A 242 -1.57 -3.90 14.59
CA GLY A 242 -0.66 -3.56 13.49
C GLY A 242 0.18 -2.30 13.70
N MET A 243 0.19 -1.71 14.93
CA MET A 243 1.07 -0.59 15.28
C MET A 243 2.41 -1.07 15.81
N SER A 244 3.44 -0.29 15.54
CA SER A 244 4.79 -0.45 16.08
C SER A 244 5.48 0.91 16.16
N GLY A 245 6.48 1.03 17.03
CA GLY A 245 7.30 2.23 17.12
C GLY A 245 7.93 2.62 15.78
N VAL A 246 8.40 1.63 15.01
CA VAL A 246 8.98 1.84 13.67
C VAL A 246 7.96 2.50 12.73
N LYS A 247 6.71 2.03 12.70
CA LYS A 247 5.65 2.59 11.85
C LYS A 247 5.33 4.03 12.24
N ILE A 248 5.24 4.32 13.54
CA ILE A 248 4.99 5.68 14.06
C ILE A 248 6.13 6.62 13.69
N VAL A 249 7.39 6.21 13.93
CA VAL A 249 8.59 7.02 13.64
C VAL A 249 8.75 7.26 12.14
N SER A 250 8.50 6.25 11.30
CA SER A 250 8.55 6.40 9.85
C SER A 250 7.52 7.42 9.35
N LEU A 251 6.29 7.38 9.88
CA LEU A 251 5.25 8.32 9.50
C LEU A 251 5.58 9.74 9.98
N LEU A 252 6.05 9.91 11.23
CA LEU A 252 6.54 11.20 11.71
C LEU A 252 7.68 11.75 10.84
N GLY A 253 8.61 10.89 10.42
CA GLY A 253 9.68 11.24 9.48
C GLY A 253 9.14 11.77 8.15
N THR A 254 8.14 11.11 7.58
CA THR A 254 7.47 11.55 6.34
C THR A 254 6.85 12.93 6.49
N HIS A 255 6.13 13.19 7.59
CA HIS A 255 5.53 14.50 7.85
C HIS A 255 6.55 15.58 8.13
N LEU A 256 7.66 15.24 8.81
CA LEU A 256 8.78 16.19 9.01
C LEU A 256 9.44 16.59 7.68
N VAL A 257 9.66 15.63 6.76
CA VAL A 257 10.19 15.90 5.41
C VAL A 257 9.23 16.78 4.61
N GLY A 258 7.94 16.45 4.63
CA GLY A 258 6.91 17.23 3.93
C GLY A 258 6.79 18.66 4.48
N THR A 259 6.82 18.81 5.82
CA THR A 259 6.83 20.12 6.46
C THR A 259 8.10 20.91 6.13
N ALA A 260 9.26 20.24 6.03
CA ALA A 260 10.50 20.89 5.62
C ALA A 260 10.44 21.37 4.16
N LEU A 261 9.83 20.60 3.27
CA LEU A 261 9.57 21.00 1.89
C LEU A 261 8.70 22.26 1.83
N ALA A 262 7.57 22.28 2.55
CA ALA A 262 6.70 23.44 2.65
C ALA A 262 7.43 24.66 3.28
N ARG A 263 8.29 24.42 4.27
CA ARG A 263 9.10 25.47 4.90
C ARG A 263 10.07 26.11 3.92
N VAL A 264 10.77 25.33 3.11
CA VAL A 264 11.68 25.86 2.07
C VAL A 264 10.95 26.74 1.08
N GLU A 265 9.76 26.35 0.62
CA GLU A 265 8.97 27.16 -0.29
C GLU A 265 8.48 28.46 0.38
N ARG A 266 8.11 28.40 1.66
CA ARG A 266 7.79 29.59 2.46
C ARG A 266 8.98 30.54 2.60
N ASP A 267 10.17 30.01 2.89
CA ASP A 267 11.41 30.81 3.03
C ASP A 267 11.85 31.44 1.70
N ARG A 268 11.48 30.83 0.56
CA ARG A 268 11.64 31.39 -0.79
C ARG A 268 10.63 32.50 -1.13
N GLY A 269 9.71 32.82 -0.25
CA GLY A 269 8.71 33.86 -0.43
C GLY A 269 7.42 33.39 -1.11
N ALA A 270 7.15 32.08 -1.11
CA ALA A 270 5.86 31.57 -1.61
C ALA A 270 4.70 32.21 -0.84
N ASN A 271 3.67 32.65 -1.57
CA ASN A 271 2.47 33.20 -0.97
C ASN A 271 1.79 32.14 -0.07
N PRO A 272 1.55 32.42 1.23
CA PRO A 272 0.94 31.45 2.15
C PRO A 272 -0.39 30.86 1.63
N ALA A 273 -1.21 31.64 0.95
CA ALA A 273 -2.49 31.18 0.38
C ALA A 273 -2.32 30.20 -0.79
N ARG A 274 -1.16 30.21 -1.47
CA ARG A 274 -0.86 29.30 -2.61
C ARG A 274 0.10 28.19 -2.24
N LEU A 275 0.67 28.22 -1.05
CA LEU A 275 1.63 27.22 -0.59
C LEU A 275 1.06 25.79 -0.63
N PRO A 276 -0.19 25.53 -0.20
CA PRO A 276 -0.79 24.20 -0.34
C PRO A 276 -0.81 23.66 -1.78
N ASP A 277 -1.10 24.54 -2.77
CA ASP A 277 -1.12 24.13 -4.18
C ASP A 277 0.27 23.81 -4.73
N VAL A 278 1.30 24.51 -4.24
CA VAL A 278 2.71 24.23 -4.59
C VAL A 278 3.13 22.86 -4.05
N VAL A 279 2.89 22.62 -2.77
CA VAL A 279 3.20 21.36 -2.10
C VAL A 279 2.41 20.20 -2.71
N PHE A 280 1.13 20.41 -3.01
CA PHE A 280 0.28 19.40 -3.65
C PHE A 280 0.84 18.95 -5.01
N ARG A 281 1.29 19.87 -5.85
CA ARG A 281 1.94 19.51 -7.14
C ARG A 281 3.21 18.69 -6.95
N GLN A 282 4.01 19.00 -5.92
CA GLN A 282 5.22 18.22 -5.60
C GLN A 282 4.86 16.82 -5.11
N LEU A 283 3.81 16.67 -4.29
CA LEU A 283 3.29 15.37 -3.87
C LEU A 283 2.79 14.52 -5.05
N LEU A 284 2.08 15.14 -5.99
CA LEU A 284 1.63 14.45 -7.21
C LEU A 284 2.79 13.94 -8.07
N ALA A 285 3.91 14.67 -8.10
CA ALA A 285 5.10 14.26 -8.82
C ALA A 285 5.89 13.16 -8.11
N ALA A 286 6.04 13.27 -6.77
CA ALA A 286 6.84 12.35 -5.96
C ALA A 286 6.09 11.04 -5.58
N ARG A 287 4.75 11.07 -5.52
CA ARG A 287 3.87 9.96 -5.14
C ARG A 287 4.35 9.16 -3.92
N PRO A 288 4.59 9.82 -2.77
CA PRO A 288 5.08 9.13 -1.60
C PRO A 288 4.06 8.11 -1.08
N TYR A 289 4.57 6.92 -0.71
CA TYR A 289 3.76 5.84 -0.15
C TYR A 289 3.21 6.18 1.25
N GLY A 290 2.02 5.66 1.60
CA GLY A 290 1.48 5.69 2.95
C GLY A 290 0.79 6.99 3.39
N LEU A 291 0.71 8.01 2.52
CA LEU A 291 -0.05 9.23 2.80
C LEU A 291 -1.53 9.06 2.43
N ARG A 292 -2.44 9.68 3.21
CA ARG A 292 -3.88 9.52 3.01
C ARG A 292 -4.47 10.36 1.90
N GLY A 293 -4.20 11.65 1.89
CA GLY A 293 -4.77 12.61 0.95
C GLY A 293 -3.76 13.68 0.59
N TYR A 294 -3.19 13.66 -0.62
CA TYR A 294 -2.17 14.62 -0.99
C TYR A 294 -2.63 16.07 -0.85
N LYS A 295 -3.93 16.35 -1.05
CA LYS A 295 -4.46 17.70 -0.89
C LYS A 295 -4.54 18.11 0.58
N GLU A 296 -5.00 17.19 1.44
CA GLU A 296 -5.08 17.38 2.88
C GLU A 296 -3.68 17.50 3.49
N GLU A 297 -2.77 16.60 3.11
CA GLU A 297 -1.39 16.63 3.58
C GLU A 297 -0.63 17.90 3.13
N ALA A 298 -0.86 18.35 1.91
CA ALA A 298 -0.30 19.61 1.43
C ALA A 298 -0.79 20.82 2.26
N ALA A 299 -2.06 20.81 2.66
CA ALA A 299 -2.61 21.85 3.54
C ALA A 299 -1.98 21.77 4.94
N ASN A 300 -1.94 20.58 5.55
CA ASN A 300 -1.34 20.33 6.86
C ASN A 300 0.14 20.74 6.90
N TRP A 301 0.95 20.28 5.93
CA TRP A 301 2.39 20.62 5.87
C TRP A 301 2.62 22.11 5.67
N SER A 302 1.75 22.77 4.88
CA SER A 302 1.82 24.20 4.69
C SER A 302 1.50 24.98 5.98
N GLU A 303 0.51 24.52 6.74
CA GLU A 303 0.19 25.09 8.06
C GLU A 303 1.32 24.84 9.06
N TRP A 304 1.73 23.57 9.21
CA TRP A 304 2.79 23.20 10.16
C TRP A 304 4.13 23.89 9.84
N SER A 305 4.42 24.17 8.58
CA SER A 305 5.63 24.90 8.19
C SER A 305 5.76 26.27 8.85
N ALA A 306 4.67 26.86 9.34
CA ALA A 306 4.70 28.10 10.11
C ALA A 306 5.22 27.90 11.55
N LEU A 307 5.04 26.69 12.10
CA LEU A 307 5.37 26.36 13.49
C LEU A 307 6.80 25.87 13.68
N TRP A 308 7.53 25.64 12.58
CA TRP A 308 8.86 25.05 12.60
C TRP A 308 9.86 25.89 11.82
N SER A 309 11.02 26.14 12.39
CA SER A 309 12.16 26.67 11.65
C SER A 309 12.90 25.54 10.90
N THR A 310 13.68 25.92 9.88
CA THR A 310 14.53 24.97 9.14
C THR A 310 15.54 24.25 10.04
N ALA A 311 16.09 24.94 11.06
CA ALA A 311 17.01 24.35 12.03
C ALA A 311 16.32 23.29 12.91
N GLU A 312 15.12 23.59 13.39
CA GLU A 312 14.32 22.66 14.20
C GLU A 312 13.88 21.43 13.42
N LEU A 313 13.42 21.59 12.18
CA LEU A 313 13.07 20.46 11.30
C LEU A 313 14.27 19.55 11.05
N ARG A 314 15.45 20.11 10.83
CA ARG A 314 16.70 19.34 10.69
C ARG A 314 17.04 18.57 11.96
N ALA A 315 16.88 19.19 13.13
CA ALA A 315 17.12 18.52 14.41
C ALA A 315 16.07 17.42 14.68
N ALA A 316 14.79 17.67 14.40
CA ALA A 316 13.73 16.70 14.53
C ALA A 316 13.91 15.48 13.60
N LEU A 317 14.34 15.69 12.35
CA LEU A 317 14.67 14.60 11.41
C LEU A 317 15.84 13.74 11.90
N ARG A 318 16.88 14.35 12.47
CA ARG A 318 17.98 13.60 13.09
C ARG A 318 17.52 12.80 14.30
N ALA A 319 16.64 13.35 15.12
CA ALA A 319 16.06 12.65 16.26
C ALA A 319 15.17 11.48 15.81
N ALA A 320 14.36 11.67 14.77
CA ALA A 320 13.54 10.60 14.19
C ALA A 320 14.41 9.47 13.60
N LEU A 321 15.51 9.81 12.90
CA LEU A 321 16.46 8.81 12.39
C LEU A 321 17.12 8.04 13.55
N ALA A 322 17.53 8.71 14.61
CA ALA A 322 18.12 8.07 15.80
C ALA A 322 17.11 7.11 16.48
N ALA A 323 15.84 7.53 16.56
CA ALA A 323 14.77 6.70 17.09
C ALA A 323 14.51 5.46 16.20
N ASP A 324 14.49 5.63 14.87
CA ASP A 324 14.33 4.51 13.92
C ASP A 324 15.47 3.49 14.05
N VAL A 325 16.71 3.96 14.13
CA VAL A 325 17.88 3.10 14.36
C VAL A 325 17.74 2.36 15.71
N ALA A 326 17.37 3.06 16.79
CA ALA A 326 17.22 2.46 18.10
C ALA A 326 16.15 1.35 18.11
N LEU A 327 14.99 1.60 17.47
CA LEU A 327 13.90 0.61 17.34
C LEU A 327 14.30 -0.65 16.55
N LYS A 328 15.21 -0.51 15.57
CA LYS A 328 15.65 -1.62 14.71
C LYS A 328 16.87 -2.39 15.24
N THR A 329 17.66 -1.79 16.13
CA THR A 329 18.93 -2.36 16.59
C THR A 329 18.95 -2.75 18.07
N ALA A 330 17.98 -2.29 18.88
CA ALA A 330 17.92 -2.62 20.29
C ALA A 330 17.55 -4.10 20.51
N THR A 331 18.24 -4.76 21.43
CA THR A 331 17.95 -6.13 21.85
C THR A 331 16.68 -6.25 22.69
N VAL A 332 16.27 -5.16 23.34
CA VAL A 332 14.99 -5.01 24.08
C VAL A 332 14.28 -3.81 23.51
N SER A 333 13.11 -4.03 22.91
CA SER A 333 12.30 -2.96 22.31
C SER A 333 11.50 -2.24 23.41
N ASP A 334 11.79 -0.94 23.59
CA ASP A 334 10.94 -0.03 24.37
C ASP A 334 10.31 1.00 23.38
N ASP A 335 9.42 0.51 22.52
CA ASP A 335 8.75 1.33 21.51
C ASP A 335 8.07 2.55 22.15
N ARG A 336 7.41 2.35 23.31
CA ARG A 336 6.70 3.41 24.02
C ARG A 336 7.64 4.49 24.54
N GLY A 337 8.74 4.08 25.18
CA GLY A 337 9.76 5.02 25.68
C GLY A 337 10.41 5.81 24.56
N ILE A 338 10.81 5.13 23.47
CA ILE A 338 11.48 5.76 22.32
C ILE A 338 10.54 6.76 21.62
N VAL A 339 9.30 6.38 21.32
CA VAL A 339 8.32 7.27 20.68
C VAL A 339 7.98 8.45 21.59
N THR A 340 7.74 8.20 22.87
CA THR A 340 7.46 9.26 23.87
C THR A 340 8.62 10.25 23.96
N GLN A 341 9.86 9.75 24.05
CA GLN A 341 11.05 10.59 24.11
C GLN A 341 11.21 11.45 22.84
N LEU A 342 10.93 10.87 21.66
CA LEU A 342 11.01 11.57 20.39
C LEU A 342 10.02 12.74 20.35
N VAL A 343 8.73 12.52 20.64
CA VAL A 343 7.72 13.58 20.55
C VAL A 343 7.89 14.65 21.63
N LEU A 344 8.34 14.29 22.84
CA LEU A 344 8.71 15.26 23.88
C LEU A 344 9.95 16.08 23.48
N GLY A 345 10.88 15.46 22.74
CA GLY A 345 12.04 16.13 22.19
C GLY A 345 11.69 17.28 21.26
N PHE A 346 10.61 17.16 20.48
CA PHE A 346 10.15 18.23 19.59
C PHE A 346 9.81 19.54 20.33
N ALA A 347 9.28 19.47 21.55
CA ALA A 347 9.03 20.68 22.37
C ALA A 347 10.32 21.36 22.85
N LYS A 348 11.39 20.60 23.06
CA LYS A 348 12.64 21.15 23.58
C LYS A 348 13.42 21.95 22.52
N LEU A 349 13.19 21.67 21.23
CA LEU A 349 13.87 22.37 20.12
C LEU A 349 13.57 23.86 20.10
N ASN A 350 12.43 24.32 20.62
CA ASN A 350 12.11 25.75 20.77
C ASN A 350 13.00 26.50 21.76
N ARG A 351 13.67 25.82 22.71
CA ARG A 351 14.45 26.47 23.77
C ARG A 351 15.90 26.71 23.38
N VAL A 352 16.36 26.17 22.28
CA VAL A 352 17.76 26.27 21.81
C VAL A 352 17.93 27.39 20.77
N ALA A 353 16.83 27.93 20.23
CA ALA A 353 16.84 29.00 19.23
C ALA A 353 16.52 30.41 19.79
N ALA A 354 16.37 30.55 21.11
CA ALA A 354 16.24 31.79 21.85
C ALA A 354 17.51 32.02 22.69
#